data_0336df387883491468856a9ff3b67e62
#
_entry.id   0336df387883491468856a9ff3b67e62
#
_cell.length_a   1.000
_cell.length_b   1.000
_cell.length_c   1.000
_cell.angle_alpha   90.00
_cell.angle_beta   90.00
_cell.angle_gamma   90.00
#
_symmetry.space_group_name_H-M   'P 1'
#
loop_
_entity.id
_entity.type
_entity.pdbx_description
1 polymer ?
#
loop_
_entity_poly.entity_id
_entity_poly.type
_entity_poly.pdbx_seq_one_letter_code
_entity_poly.pdbx_strand_id
1 'polypeptide(L)'
;MQNNPFDLDAMDILEGIRPWVEIESPTTEPDAVNRLVDLVEGEFESIGMQVERIPGRDQRGDHLRARTPWGGDGPGILVLGHLDTVHPIGVLHNQLPLRIEGNRVYGPGIADMKGGAYLALNAVRYLMAQGKTTPLPITFVYNSDEEVGSRTSKDLIEETARQAKHVLVCEPGRNGGSVVTARKGSGRFTVSVTGQPSHSGTNHADGRSALKELAHQILQLEAMTDYERGITVNVGVASGGTRPNVVPGEAIAEVDLRMSTPETAEEMAGKLLGLQPITPDVAIVVTGQLNRYPYTKNEAIERLYQHAKGLAAEIGLDLPDMATGGGSDGNFTAAMGLPTLDALGADGAYAHTYREHIFLDQLVPRQTLLIRLLQTLV
;
A
#
# COMPACT_ATOMS: atom_id res chain seq x y z
N MET A 1 -20.78 -21.85 14.94
CA MET A 1 -20.18 -20.93 15.93
C MET A 1 -18.69 -20.87 15.60
N GLN A 2 -18.14 -19.68 15.42
CA GLN A 2 -16.69 -19.52 15.25
C GLN A 2 -15.98 -19.97 16.53
N ASN A 3 -14.91 -20.75 16.39
CA ASN A 3 -14.13 -21.19 17.53
C ASN A 3 -13.20 -20.05 17.98
N ASN A 4 -13.33 -19.59 19.22
CA ASN A 4 -12.48 -18.55 19.83
C ASN A 4 -11.53 -19.17 20.87
N PRO A 5 -10.42 -19.81 20.41
CA PRO A 5 -9.55 -20.59 21.29
C PRO A 5 -8.69 -19.72 22.24
N PHE A 6 -8.71 -18.40 22.07
CA PHE A 6 -7.89 -17.46 22.83
C PHE A 6 -8.72 -16.56 23.77
N ASP A 7 -10.03 -16.80 23.87
CA ASP A 7 -10.97 -16.01 24.70
C ASP A 7 -10.87 -14.49 24.42
N LEU A 8 -10.84 -14.14 23.14
CA LEU A 8 -10.74 -12.74 22.70
C LEU A 8 -12.12 -12.09 22.66
N ASP A 9 -12.19 -10.80 22.96
CA ASP A 9 -13.41 -9.99 22.84
C ASP A 9 -13.25 -8.94 21.74
N ALA A 10 -14.27 -8.80 20.90
CA ALA A 10 -14.24 -7.86 19.76
C ALA A 10 -14.23 -6.40 20.23
N MET A 11 -14.89 -6.09 21.34
CA MET A 11 -14.91 -4.73 21.88
C MET A 11 -13.58 -4.37 22.53
N ASP A 12 -12.93 -5.30 23.22
CA ASP A 12 -11.58 -5.09 23.76
C ASP A 12 -10.57 -4.82 22.65
N ILE A 13 -10.66 -5.56 21.55
CA ILE A 13 -9.83 -5.31 20.35
C ILE A 13 -10.13 -3.92 19.78
N LEU A 14 -11.41 -3.56 19.65
CA LEU A 14 -11.80 -2.25 19.12
C LEU A 14 -11.35 -1.10 20.01
N GLU A 15 -11.45 -1.25 21.33
CA GLU A 15 -10.93 -0.22 22.26
C GLU A 15 -9.43 -0.03 22.14
N GLY A 16 -8.68 -1.05 21.75
CA GLY A 16 -7.28 -0.92 21.42
C GLY A 16 -7.00 -0.24 20.07
N ILE A 17 -7.86 -0.44 19.07
CA ILE A 17 -7.78 0.25 17.76
C ILE A 17 -8.14 1.74 17.89
N ARG A 18 -9.06 2.08 18.80
CA ARG A 18 -9.60 3.43 18.96
C ARG A 18 -8.54 4.54 19.05
N PRO A 19 -7.51 4.48 19.92
CA PRO A 19 -6.51 5.53 20.01
C PRO A 19 -5.74 5.76 18.71
N TRP A 20 -5.53 4.70 17.93
CA TRP A 20 -4.86 4.80 16.63
C TRP A 20 -5.71 5.56 15.61
N VAL A 21 -7.03 5.32 15.60
CA VAL A 21 -7.97 6.00 14.69
C VAL A 21 -8.19 7.46 15.11
N GLU A 22 -8.20 7.74 16.41
CA GLU A 22 -8.38 9.09 16.96
C GLU A 22 -7.20 10.02 16.67
N ILE A 23 -6.03 9.48 16.33
CA ILE A 23 -4.90 10.25 15.80
C ILE A 23 -5.01 10.28 14.27
N GLU A 24 -5.46 11.39 13.71
CA GLU A 24 -5.46 11.59 12.26
C GLU A 24 -4.01 11.69 11.76
N SER A 25 -3.66 10.89 10.73
CA SER A 25 -2.29 10.72 10.25
C SER A 25 -2.18 10.80 8.72
N PRO A 26 -2.62 11.89 8.10
CA PRO A 26 -2.47 12.03 6.64
C PRO A 26 -0.99 12.05 6.23
N THR A 27 -0.64 11.35 5.16
CA THR A 27 0.74 11.22 4.65
C THR A 27 1.43 12.57 4.41
N THR A 28 0.65 13.62 4.12
CA THR A 28 1.14 14.97 3.83
C THR A 28 1.49 15.78 5.07
N GLU A 29 1.17 15.29 6.26
CA GLU A 29 1.32 15.98 7.55
C GLU A 29 2.25 15.19 8.48
N PRO A 30 3.58 15.27 8.30
CA PRO A 30 4.55 14.42 9.02
C PRO A 30 4.42 14.50 10.54
N ASP A 31 4.15 15.68 11.10
CA ASP A 31 3.95 15.84 12.54
C ASP A 31 2.70 15.11 13.05
N ALA A 32 1.68 15.01 12.21
CA ALA A 32 0.45 14.27 12.54
C ALA A 32 0.70 12.75 12.50
N VAL A 33 1.40 12.28 11.49
CA VAL A 33 1.83 10.88 11.39
C VAL A 33 2.73 10.52 12.57
N ASN A 34 3.69 11.39 12.92
CA ASN A 34 4.62 11.15 14.02
C ASN A 34 3.93 11.02 15.39
N ARG A 35 2.78 11.68 15.61
CA ARG A 35 1.99 11.42 16.84
C ARG A 35 1.47 9.97 16.92
N LEU A 36 1.10 9.39 15.79
CA LEU A 36 0.72 7.97 15.75
C LEU A 36 1.96 7.07 15.90
N VAL A 37 3.08 7.45 15.28
CA VAL A 37 4.36 6.76 15.45
C VAL A 37 4.76 6.73 16.92
N ASP A 38 4.66 7.86 17.65
CA ASP A 38 4.96 7.94 19.10
C ASP A 38 4.11 6.96 19.92
N LEU A 39 2.80 6.87 19.62
CA LEU A 39 1.90 5.93 20.28
C LEU A 39 2.32 4.48 20.02
N VAL A 40 2.55 4.13 18.75
CA VAL A 40 2.87 2.76 18.32
C VAL A 40 4.24 2.32 18.83
N GLU A 41 5.23 3.22 18.82
CA GLU A 41 6.56 3.01 19.40
C GLU A 41 6.43 2.63 20.89
N GLY A 42 5.72 3.44 21.66
CA GLY A 42 5.48 3.18 23.09
C GLY A 42 4.72 1.86 23.33
N GLU A 43 3.80 1.47 22.44
CA GLU A 43 3.10 0.19 22.55
C GLU A 43 4.04 -1.01 22.30
N PHE A 44 4.93 -0.95 21.30
CA PHE A 44 5.94 -1.98 21.08
C PHE A 44 6.93 -2.08 22.24
N GLU A 45 7.42 -0.94 22.75
CA GLU A 45 8.32 -0.90 23.89
C GLU A 45 7.67 -1.48 25.15
N SER A 46 6.40 -1.17 25.40
CA SER A 46 5.65 -1.61 26.59
C SER A 46 5.52 -3.13 26.69
N ILE A 47 5.58 -3.83 25.58
CA ILE A 47 5.56 -5.30 25.52
C ILE A 47 6.97 -5.90 25.41
N GLY A 48 8.03 -5.10 25.52
CA GLY A 48 9.42 -5.56 25.55
C GLY A 48 10.03 -5.88 24.18
N MET A 49 9.51 -5.32 23.11
CA MET A 49 10.15 -5.41 21.80
C MET A 49 11.31 -4.42 21.68
N GLN A 50 12.28 -4.76 20.84
CA GLN A 50 13.36 -3.87 20.47
C GLN A 50 12.88 -2.97 19.34
N VAL A 51 12.83 -1.67 19.59
CA VAL A 51 12.30 -0.69 18.62
C VAL A 51 13.44 0.17 18.09
N GLU A 52 13.40 0.40 16.78
CA GLU A 52 14.25 1.37 16.09
C GLU A 52 13.32 2.33 15.32
N ARG A 53 13.46 3.61 15.63
CA ARG A 53 12.79 4.68 14.90
C ARG A 53 13.70 5.21 13.81
N ILE A 54 13.24 5.16 12.59
CA ILE A 54 13.93 5.64 11.41
C ILE A 54 13.36 7.00 11.01
N PRO A 55 14.16 8.09 11.07
CA PRO A 55 13.67 9.43 10.76
C PRO A 55 13.10 9.53 9.33
N GLY A 56 11.96 10.18 9.23
CA GLY A 56 11.32 10.49 7.96
C GLY A 56 12.17 11.43 7.09
N ARG A 57 12.00 11.33 5.78
CA ARG A 57 12.64 12.22 4.79
C ARG A 57 11.60 12.71 3.78
N ASP A 58 11.95 13.70 2.99
CA ASP A 58 11.09 14.21 1.91
C ASP A 58 9.68 14.63 2.40
N GLN A 59 9.63 15.27 3.57
CA GLN A 59 8.39 15.70 4.23
C GLN A 59 7.43 14.53 4.53
N ARG A 60 7.97 13.40 4.96
CA ARG A 60 7.20 12.25 5.46
C ARG A 60 7.49 12.01 6.94
N GLY A 61 6.54 11.34 7.61
CA GLY A 61 6.73 10.92 9.00
C GLY A 61 7.79 9.83 9.15
N ASP A 62 8.18 9.57 10.40
CA ASP A 62 9.16 8.55 10.75
C ASP A 62 8.59 7.15 10.53
N HIS A 63 9.51 6.18 10.35
CA HIS A 63 9.16 4.77 10.23
C HIS A 63 9.59 4.01 11.49
N LEU A 64 8.95 2.89 11.78
CA LEU A 64 9.31 2.01 12.88
C LEU A 64 9.76 0.64 12.37
N ARG A 65 10.86 0.14 12.96
CA ARG A 65 11.24 -1.27 12.90
C ARG A 65 11.24 -1.82 14.33
N ALA A 66 10.39 -2.81 14.60
CA ALA A 66 10.29 -3.40 15.92
C ALA A 66 10.51 -4.91 15.83
N ARG A 67 11.31 -5.48 16.76
CA ARG A 67 11.69 -6.90 16.75
C ARG A 67 11.43 -7.56 18.08
N THR A 68 10.97 -8.80 18.05
CA THR A 68 10.81 -9.64 19.23
C THR A 68 12.17 -9.94 19.88
N PRO A 69 12.26 -10.04 21.24
CA PRO A 69 13.52 -10.26 21.94
C PRO A 69 14.05 -11.69 21.84
N TRP A 70 13.36 -12.58 21.10
CA TRP A 70 13.77 -13.98 20.92
C TRP A 70 14.09 -14.28 19.44
N GLY A 71 14.71 -15.45 19.20
CA GLY A 71 14.98 -15.99 17.87
C GLY A 71 16.33 -15.59 17.28
N GLY A 72 17.13 -14.79 17.99
CA GLY A 72 18.48 -14.38 17.53
C GLY A 72 18.46 -13.66 16.18
N ASP A 73 19.56 -13.74 15.41
CA ASP A 73 19.72 -13.08 14.10
C ASP A 73 19.28 -13.92 12.91
N GLY A 74 18.59 -15.05 13.17
CA GLY A 74 18.07 -15.93 12.11
C GLY A 74 16.92 -15.31 11.30
N PRO A 75 16.63 -15.88 10.11
CA PRO A 75 15.49 -15.45 9.31
C PRO A 75 14.18 -15.59 10.08
N GLY A 76 13.30 -14.59 9.92
CA GLY A 76 12.08 -14.49 10.70
C GLY A 76 10.82 -14.27 9.88
N ILE A 77 9.77 -13.86 10.58
CA ILE A 77 8.53 -13.37 9.98
C ILE A 77 8.66 -11.85 9.90
N LEU A 78 8.49 -11.29 8.70
CA LEU A 78 8.33 -9.85 8.52
C LEU A 78 6.84 -9.51 8.48
N VAL A 79 6.42 -8.59 9.32
CA VAL A 79 5.07 -8.02 9.32
C VAL A 79 5.13 -6.60 8.78
N LEU A 80 4.39 -6.33 7.72
CA LEU A 80 4.32 -5.01 7.09
C LEU A 80 3.01 -4.32 7.40
N GLY A 81 3.09 -3.03 7.70
CA GLY A 81 1.95 -2.15 7.83
C GLY A 81 2.35 -0.69 7.64
N HIS A 82 1.35 0.18 7.44
CA HIS A 82 1.56 1.62 7.38
C HIS A 82 0.71 2.37 8.40
N LEU A 83 1.20 3.54 8.81
CA LEU A 83 0.59 4.41 9.81
C LEU A 83 -0.01 5.67 9.20
N ASP A 84 0.34 5.98 7.96
CA ASP A 84 -0.23 7.10 7.21
C ASP A 84 -1.59 6.74 6.62
N THR A 85 -2.36 7.77 6.26
CA THR A 85 -3.68 7.64 5.64
C THR A 85 -3.89 8.71 4.57
N VAL A 86 -4.87 8.49 3.67
CA VAL A 86 -5.27 9.49 2.66
C VAL A 86 -6.18 10.58 3.20
N HIS A 87 -6.77 10.39 4.38
CA HIS A 87 -7.78 11.29 4.93
C HIS A 87 -7.17 12.57 5.48
N PRO A 88 -7.70 13.75 5.13
CA PRO A 88 -7.18 15.02 5.64
C PRO A 88 -7.50 15.23 7.12
N ILE A 89 -6.76 16.11 7.78
CA ILE A 89 -7.03 16.54 9.15
C ILE A 89 -8.44 17.11 9.27
N GLY A 90 -9.12 16.75 10.36
CA GLY A 90 -10.48 17.19 10.69
C GLY A 90 -11.58 16.26 10.20
N VAL A 91 -11.27 15.24 9.40
CA VAL A 91 -12.27 14.30 8.88
C VAL A 91 -12.92 13.48 9.99
N LEU A 92 -12.18 13.17 11.03
CA LEU A 92 -12.66 12.45 12.23
C LEU A 92 -13.82 13.19 12.93
N HIS A 93 -13.80 14.51 12.90
CA HIS A 93 -14.81 15.33 13.58
C HIS A 93 -15.97 15.77 12.67
N ASN A 94 -15.88 15.46 11.37
CA ASN A 94 -16.84 15.91 10.37
C ASN A 94 -17.41 14.76 9.53
N GLN A 95 -16.69 14.32 8.49
CA GLN A 95 -17.25 13.42 7.47
C GLN A 95 -17.15 11.94 7.85
N LEU A 96 -16.17 11.57 8.68
CA LEU A 96 -15.92 10.17 9.04
C LEU A 96 -15.62 10.01 10.54
N PRO A 97 -16.57 10.34 11.44
CA PRO A 97 -16.39 10.16 12.86
C PRO A 97 -16.28 8.68 13.24
N LEU A 98 -15.47 8.40 14.28
CA LEU A 98 -15.39 7.07 14.86
C LEU A 98 -16.75 6.71 15.50
N ARG A 99 -17.45 5.74 14.92
CA ARG A 99 -18.78 5.32 15.38
C ARG A 99 -19.07 3.87 15.02
N ILE A 100 -19.95 3.27 15.80
CA ILE A 100 -20.45 1.91 15.58
C ILE A 100 -21.88 1.99 15.06
N GLU A 101 -22.16 1.34 13.93
CA GLU A 101 -23.50 1.20 13.36
C GLU A 101 -23.75 -0.28 13.03
N GLY A 102 -24.46 -0.97 13.90
CA GLY A 102 -24.64 -2.42 13.78
C GLY A 102 -23.32 -3.16 13.84
N ASN A 103 -22.98 -3.89 12.78
CA ASN A 103 -21.71 -4.62 12.66
C ASN A 103 -20.57 -3.79 12.08
N ARG A 104 -20.76 -2.50 11.77
CA ARG A 104 -19.78 -1.65 11.14
C ARG A 104 -19.19 -0.67 12.12
N VAL A 105 -17.87 -0.54 12.08
CA VAL A 105 -17.12 0.48 12.83
C VAL A 105 -16.46 1.41 11.83
N TYR A 106 -16.90 2.64 11.81
CA TYR A 106 -16.40 3.69 10.90
C TYR A 106 -15.26 4.47 11.54
N GLY A 107 -14.32 4.94 10.73
CA GLY A 107 -13.25 5.82 11.18
C GLY A 107 -12.17 5.99 10.11
N PRO A 108 -11.41 7.11 10.10
CA PRO A 108 -10.38 7.36 9.10
C PRO A 108 -9.18 6.42 9.30
N GLY A 109 -8.82 5.69 8.23
CA GLY A 109 -7.74 4.73 8.25
C GLY A 109 -8.02 3.48 9.10
N ILE A 110 -9.26 3.27 9.54
CA ILE A 110 -9.60 2.11 10.39
C ILE A 110 -9.48 0.80 9.62
N ALA A 111 -9.81 0.79 8.33
CA ALA A 111 -9.61 -0.35 7.44
C ALA A 111 -8.22 -0.29 6.80
N ASP A 112 -7.79 0.86 6.33
CA ASP A 112 -6.55 1.07 5.58
C ASP A 112 -5.60 2.02 6.31
N MET A 113 -4.62 1.50 7.16
CA MET A 113 -4.68 0.10 7.62
C MET A 113 -4.44 -0.02 9.13
N LYS A 114 -4.84 1.03 9.92
CA LYS A 114 -4.63 1.08 11.39
C LYS A 114 -5.18 -0.13 12.11
N GLY A 115 -6.40 -0.59 11.72
CA GLY A 115 -6.99 -1.78 12.29
C GLY A 115 -6.15 -3.03 12.08
N GLY A 116 -5.65 -3.24 10.86
CA GLY A 116 -4.79 -4.38 10.53
C GLY A 116 -3.44 -4.32 11.24
N ALA A 117 -2.79 -3.16 11.24
CA ALA A 117 -1.53 -2.94 11.93
C ALA A 117 -1.67 -3.17 13.45
N TYR A 118 -2.75 -2.66 14.05
CA TYR A 118 -3.05 -2.94 15.46
C TYR A 118 -3.25 -4.44 15.73
N LEU A 119 -4.04 -5.14 14.90
CA LEU A 119 -4.28 -6.58 15.08
C LEU A 119 -2.96 -7.38 15.10
N ALA A 120 -2.00 -7.04 14.25
CA ALA A 120 -0.71 -7.73 14.20
C ALA A 120 0.15 -7.44 15.46
N LEU A 121 0.21 -6.19 15.91
CA LEU A 121 0.87 -5.85 17.17
C LEU A 121 0.19 -6.57 18.34
N ASN A 122 -1.14 -6.54 18.39
CA ASN A 122 -1.91 -7.15 19.46
C ASN A 122 -1.77 -8.69 19.49
N ALA A 123 -1.51 -9.33 18.34
CA ALA A 123 -1.20 -10.75 18.29
C ALA A 123 0.10 -11.08 19.05
N VAL A 124 1.15 -10.27 18.87
CA VAL A 124 2.41 -10.44 19.62
C VAL A 124 2.21 -10.08 21.09
N ARG A 125 1.48 -9.00 21.39
CA ARG A 125 1.12 -8.62 22.77
C ARG A 125 0.44 -9.78 23.49
N TYR A 126 -0.53 -10.41 22.87
CA TYR A 126 -1.23 -11.57 23.42
C TYR A 126 -0.24 -12.72 23.73
N LEU A 127 0.64 -13.06 22.77
CA LEU A 127 1.61 -14.16 22.95
C LEU A 127 2.57 -13.86 24.12
N MET A 128 3.09 -12.63 24.19
CA MET A 128 4.02 -12.21 25.25
C MET A 128 3.35 -12.20 26.61
N ALA A 129 2.11 -11.74 26.72
CA ALA A 129 1.33 -11.77 27.96
C ALA A 129 1.10 -13.20 28.48
N GLN A 130 1.07 -14.19 27.58
CA GLN A 130 0.99 -15.62 27.93
C GLN A 130 2.37 -16.27 28.18
N GLY A 131 3.45 -15.49 28.16
CA GLY A 131 4.83 -16.02 28.29
C GLY A 131 5.25 -16.93 27.13
N LYS A 132 4.62 -16.79 25.95
CA LYS A 132 4.88 -17.62 24.76
C LYS A 132 5.82 -16.91 23.80
N THR A 133 6.70 -17.70 23.20
CA THR A 133 7.54 -17.30 22.06
C THR A 133 7.04 -17.99 20.79
N THR A 134 7.51 -17.54 19.65
CA THR A 134 7.22 -18.12 18.32
C THR A 134 8.44 -18.90 17.79
N PRO A 135 8.26 -19.87 16.88
CA PRO A 135 9.38 -20.62 16.29
C PRO A 135 10.39 -19.72 15.57
N LEU A 136 9.90 -18.66 14.93
CA LEU A 136 10.71 -17.67 14.24
C LEU A 136 10.65 -16.33 14.97
N PRO A 137 11.71 -15.50 14.95
CA PRO A 137 11.61 -14.10 15.39
C PRO A 137 10.64 -13.34 14.49
N ILE A 138 10.01 -12.30 15.05
CA ILE A 138 9.08 -11.46 14.32
C ILE A 138 9.67 -10.06 14.25
N THR A 139 9.73 -9.50 13.05
CA THR A 139 10.12 -8.12 12.81
C THR A 139 8.96 -7.38 12.15
N PHE A 140 8.57 -6.25 12.72
CA PHE A 140 7.61 -5.33 12.14
C PHE A 140 8.35 -4.22 11.41
N VAL A 141 7.82 -3.80 10.26
CA VAL A 141 8.12 -2.51 9.64
C VAL A 141 6.80 -1.79 9.45
N TYR A 142 6.63 -0.68 10.17
CA TYR A 142 5.51 0.22 10.02
C TYR A 142 6.00 1.53 9.44
N ASN A 143 5.59 1.84 8.23
CA ASN A 143 6.02 3.03 7.53
C ASN A 143 4.96 4.15 7.56
N SER A 144 5.31 5.30 7.01
CA SER A 144 4.56 6.55 7.06
C SER A 144 4.34 7.16 5.68
N ASP A 145 4.51 6.37 4.60
CA ASP A 145 4.43 6.86 3.23
C ASP A 145 3.88 5.84 2.21
N GLU A 146 3.13 4.82 2.69
CA GLU A 146 2.55 3.80 1.82
C GLU A 146 1.61 4.40 0.79
N GLU A 147 0.74 5.30 1.21
CA GLU A 147 -0.32 5.93 0.43
C GLU A 147 0.20 6.79 -0.75
N VAL A 148 1.49 7.10 -0.72
CA VAL A 148 2.19 7.80 -1.80
C VAL A 148 3.26 6.95 -2.49
N GLY A 149 3.30 5.64 -2.19
CA GLY A 149 4.11 4.63 -2.87
C GLY A 149 5.43 4.30 -2.19
N SER A 150 5.55 4.50 -0.88
CA SER A 150 6.67 4.04 -0.02
C SER A 150 8.04 4.48 -0.49
N ARG A 151 8.14 5.70 -1.03
CA ARG A 151 9.39 6.20 -1.64
C ARG A 151 10.52 6.36 -0.65
N THR A 152 10.19 6.65 0.61
CA THR A 152 11.17 6.86 1.68
C THR A 152 11.42 5.60 2.49
N SER A 153 10.47 4.68 2.53
CA SER A 153 10.54 3.43 3.31
C SER A 153 10.91 2.18 2.49
N LYS A 154 10.89 2.23 1.16
CA LYS A 154 11.20 1.08 0.29
C LYS A 154 12.51 0.39 0.68
N ASP A 155 13.59 1.16 0.83
CA ASP A 155 14.91 0.61 1.15
C ASP A 155 14.91 -0.10 2.50
N LEU A 156 14.20 0.44 3.50
CA LEU A 156 14.01 -0.16 4.82
C LEU A 156 13.25 -1.49 4.73
N ILE A 157 12.16 -1.51 3.94
CA ILE A 157 11.36 -2.72 3.72
C ILE A 157 12.21 -3.80 3.06
N GLU A 158 12.91 -3.47 1.96
CA GLU A 158 13.75 -4.41 1.22
C GLU A 158 14.95 -4.90 2.04
N GLU A 159 15.59 -4.02 2.82
CA GLU A 159 16.69 -4.38 3.73
C GLU A 159 16.20 -5.38 4.79
N THR A 160 15.08 -5.07 5.44
CA THR A 160 14.51 -5.93 6.49
C THR A 160 14.03 -7.26 5.90
N ALA A 161 13.46 -7.24 4.69
CA ALA A 161 12.97 -8.42 3.99
C ALA A 161 14.06 -9.45 3.68
N ARG A 162 15.33 -9.04 3.52
CA ARG A 162 16.46 -9.99 3.33
C ARG A 162 16.64 -10.96 4.50
N GLN A 163 16.13 -10.62 5.67
CA GLN A 163 16.13 -11.45 6.87
C GLN A 163 14.77 -12.14 7.09
N ALA A 164 13.86 -12.09 6.13
CA ALA A 164 12.56 -12.70 6.26
C ALA A 164 12.49 -14.08 5.59
N LYS A 165 11.79 -15.00 6.23
CA LYS A 165 11.39 -16.30 5.69
C LYS A 165 9.97 -16.28 5.16
N HIS A 166 9.10 -15.50 5.83
CA HIS A 166 7.71 -15.26 5.47
C HIS A 166 7.39 -13.78 5.66
N VAL A 167 6.52 -13.24 4.82
CA VAL A 167 6.03 -11.87 4.92
C VAL A 167 4.52 -11.87 5.06
N LEU A 168 4.04 -11.17 6.08
CA LEU A 168 2.62 -10.96 6.37
C LEU A 168 2.30 -9.48 6.24
N VAL A 169 1.37 -9.13 5.37
CA VAL A 169 1.00 -7.73 5.13
C VAL A 169 -0.39 -7.46 5.70
N CYS A 170 -0.49 -6.44 6.53
CA CYS A 170 -1.68 -6.16 7.32
C CYS A 170 -2.70 -5.24 6.60
N GLU A 171 -2.64 -5.17 5.27
CA GLU A 171 -3.67 -4.53 4.45
C GLU A 171 -5.07 -5.08 4.76
N PRO A 172 -6.14 -4.30 4.52
CA PRO A 172 -7.49 -4.76 4.81
C PRO A 172 -7.89 -6.00 4.00
N GLY A 173 -8.64 -6.89 4.61
CA GLY A 173 -9.31 -7.98 3.91
C GLY A 173 -10.16 -7.45 2.77
N ARG A 174 -10.16 -8.13 1.63
CA ARG A 174 -10.87 -7.69 0.42
C ARG A 174 -12.12 -8.53 0.18
N ASN A 175 -13.17 -7.93 -0.37
CA ASN A 175 -14.37 -8.64 -0.87
C ASN A 175 -14.93 -9.69 0.11
N GLY A 176 -15.15 -9.31 1.37
CA GLY A 176 -15.65 -10.23 2.41
C GLY A 176 -14.57 -11.11 3.02
N GLY A 177 -13.39 -10.54 3.22
CA GLY A 177 -12.32 -11.16 3.99
C GLY A 177 -11.27 -11.93 3.19
N SER A 178 -11.26 -11.82 1.85
CA SER A 178 -10.24 -12.45 1.02
C SER A 178 -8.84 -11.88 1.33
N VAL A 179 -7.86 -12.77 1.37
CA VAL A 179 -6.44 -12.40 1.33
C VAL A 179 -5.98 -12.16 -0.10
N VAL A 180 -4.86 -11.49 -0.28
CA VAL A 180 -4.32 -11.17 -1.60
C VAL A 180 -3.05 -11.96 -1.84
N THR A 181 -3.02 -12.70 -2.95
CA THR A 181 -1.90 -13.56 -3.38
C THR A 181 -1.25 -13.10 -4.68
N ALA A 182 -1.81 -12.05 -5.31
CA ALA A 182 -1.25 -11.42 -6.49
C ALA A 182 -1.66 -9.94 -6.56
N ARG A 183 -0.74 -9.06 -6.95
CA ARG A 183 -1.00 -7.63 -7.13
C ARG A 183 -0.40 -7.14 -8.44
N LYS A 184 -1.10 -6.20 -9.09
CA LYS A 184 -0.47 -5.46 -10.19
C LYS A 184 0.68 -4.63 -9.67
N GLY A 185 1.66 -4.42 -10.52
CA GLY A 185 2.68 -3.41 -10.35
C GLY A 185 2.16 -2.04 -10.72
N SER A 186 2.93 -1.02 -10.35
CA SER A 186 2.65 0.37 -10.67
C SER A 186 3.90 1.12 -11.12
N GLY A 187 3.70 2.06 -12.06
CA GLY A 187 4.70 3.03 -12.47
C GLY A 187 4.08 4.40 -12.67
N ARG A 188 4.84 5.44 -12.43
CA ARG A 188 4.43 6.83 -12.70
C ARG A 188 5.43 7.47 -13.63
N PHE A 189 4.92 8.09 -14.68
CA PHE A 189 5.71 8.75 -15.70
C PHE A 189 5.18 10.15 -15.98
N THR A 190 6.08 11.04 -16.35
CA THR A 190 5.76 12.40 -16.75
C THR A 190 6.23 12.60 -18.18
N VAL A 191 5.33 13.00 -19.06
CA VAL A 191 5.63 13.36 -20.43
C VAL A 191 5.68 14.88 -20.54
N SER A 192 6.86 15.42 -20.78
CA SER A 192 7.10 16.86 -20.98
C SER A 192 7.31 17.14 -22.46
N VAL A 193 6.57 18.07 -23.01
CA VAL A 193 6.63 18.44 -24.43
C VAL A 193 7.06 19.88 -24.55
N THR A 194 8.08 20.14 -25.39
CA THR A 194 8.57 21.48 -25.71
C THR A 194 8.41 21.73 -27.21
N GLY A 195 7.65 22.75 -27.54
CA GLY A 195 7.44 23.24 -28.90
C GLY A 195 8.01 24.65 -29.09
N GLN A 196 7.42 25.42 -30.02
CA GLN A 196 7.82 26.78 -30.29
C GLN A 196 6.62 27.73 -30.21
N PRO A 197 6.58 28.66 -29.26
CA PRO A 197 5.47 29.61 -29.17
C PRO A 197 5.50 30.62 -30.30
N SER A 198 4.31 31.05 -30.77
CA SER A 198 4.13 32.13 -31.72
C SER A 198 2.75 32.74 -31.61
N HIS A 199 2.53 33.90 -32.23
CA HIS A 199 1.22 34.52 -32.25
C HIS A 199 0.28 33.76 -33.21
N SER A 200 -0.84 33.23 -32.70
CA SER A 200 -1.73 32.32 -33.42
C SER A 200 -2.39 32.93 -34.68
N GLY A 201 -2.49 34.25 -34.76
CA GLY A 201 -3.10 34.94 -35.91
C GLY A 201 -2.11 35.49 -36.93
N THR A 202 -0.95 36.03 -36.48
CA THR A 202 0.03 36.67 -37.37
C THR A 202 1.18 35.77 -37.80
N ASN A 203 1.62 34.88 -36.95
CA ASN A 203 2.81 34.07 -37.18
C ASN A 203 2.55 32.57 -36.83
N HIS A 204 1.35 32.08 -37.09
CA HIS A 204 0.98 30.70 -36.72
C HIS A 204 1.90 29.66 -37.34
N ALA A 205 2.36 29.85 -38.57
CA ALA A 205 3.23 28.94 -39.30
C ALA A 205 4.62 28.77 -38.66
N ASP A 206 5.10 29.75 -37.88
CA ASP A 206 6.37 29.70 -37.17
C ASP A 206 6.28 28.93 -35.87
N GLY A 207 5.04 28.68 -35.39
CA GLY A 207 4.79 27.96 -34.16
C GLY A 207 4.87 26.44 -34.28
N ARG A 208 5.22 25.78 -33.17
CA ARG A 208 5.15 24.32 -32.98
C ARG A 208 4.39 24.07 -31.69
N SER A 209 3.16 23.56 -31.84
CA SER A 209 2.25 23.42 -30.70
C SER A 209 2.60 22.21 -29.84
N ALA A 210 3.07 22.46 -28.64
CA ALA A 210 3.28 21.41 -27.64
C ALA A 210 1.99 20.70 -27.23
N LEU A 211 0.85 21.42 -27.15
CA LEU A 211 -0.45 20.79 -26.86
C LEU A 211 -0.92 19.86 -27.97
N LYS A 212 -0.66 20.21 -29.25
CA LYS A 212 -0.98 19.32 -30.37
C LYS A 212 -0.18 18.01 -30.27
N GLU A 213 1.11 18.13 -29.99
CA GLU A 213 1.96 16.96 -29.79
C GLU A 213 1.50 16.14 -28.59
N LEU A 214 1.23 16.80 -27.44
CA LEU A 214 0.75 16.09 -26.27
C LEU A 214 -0.57 15.35 -26.54
N ALA A 215 -1.48 15.92 -27.34
CA ALA A 215 -2.71 15.22 -27.74
C ALA A 215 -2.42 13.93 -28.54
N HIS A 216 -1.43 13.94 -29.44
CA HIS A 216 -1.00 12.72 -30.12
C HIS A 216 -0.43 11.69 -29.15
N GLN A 217 0.40 12.12 -28.20
CA GLN A 217 0.97 11.24 -27.21
C GLN A 217 -0.08 10.65 -26.26
N ILE A 218 -1.08 11.44 -25.83
CA ILE A 218 -2.20 10.96 -25.01
C ILE A 218 -2.94 9.82 -25.73
N LEU A 219 -3.30 10.02 -26.98
CA LEU A 219 -4.00 8.98 -27.76
C LEU A 219 -3.15 7.71 -27.92
N GLN A 220 -1.84 7.87 -28.14
CA GLN A 220 -0.92 6.74 -28.24
C GLN A 220 -0.77 5.99 -26.90
N LEU A 221 -0.65 6.71 -25.79
CA LEU A 221 -0.53 6.15 -24.45
C LEU A 221 -1.79 5.38 -24.05
N GLU A 222 -2.98 5.99 -24.17
CA GLU A 222 -4.26 5.34 -23.85
C GLU A 222 -4.49 4.08 -24.69
N ALA A 223 -4.05 4.07 -25.95
CA ALA A 223 -4.14 2.91 -26.83
C ALA A 223 -3.20 1.75 -26.42
N MET A 224 -2.26 1.97 -25.49
CA MET A 224 -1.41 0.90 -24.94
C MET A 224 -2.11 0.07 -23.87
N THR A 225 -3.30 0.46 -23.42
CA THR A 225 -4.11 -0.34 -22.48
C THR A 225 -4.53 -1.67 -23.13
N ASP A 226 -4.22 -2.76 -22.41
CA ASP A 226 -4.51 -4.13 -22.84
C ASP A 226 -5.03 -4.91 -21.63
N TYR A 227 -6.36 -5.04 -21.55
CA TYR A 227 -7.01 -5.72 -20.42
C TYR A 227 -6.74 -7.22 -20.40
N GLU A 228 -6.50 -7.85 -21.55
CA GLU A 228 -6.20 -9.29 -21.63
C GLU A 228 -4.82 -9.59 -21.05
N ARG A 229 -3.85 -8.70 -21.28
CA ARG A 229 -2.51 -8.77 -20.68
C ARG A 229 -2.43 -8.13 -19.29
N GLY A 230 -3.53 -7.58 -18.79
CA GLY A 230 -3.61 -6.92 -17.48
C GLY A 230 -2.86 -5.58 -17.43
N ILE A 231 -2.66 -4.91 -18.57
CA ILE A 231 -1.98 -3.62 -18.69
C ILE A 231 -3.04 -2.52 -18.72
N THR A 232 -2.83 -1.48 -17.90
CA THR A 232 -3.61 -0.24 -17.99
C THR A 232 -2.65 0.96 -17.99
N VAL A 233 -2.84 1.85 -18.97
CA VAL A 233 -2.15 3.13 -19.07
C VAL A 233 -3.21 4.22 -18.98
N ASN A 234 -3.05 5.12 -18.03
CA ASN A 234 -3.99 6.20 -17.79
C ASN A 234 -3.27 7.54 -17.76
N VAL A 235 -3.64 8.44 -18.63
CA VAL A 235 -3.17 9.83 -18.58
C VAL A 235 -4.11 10.63 -17.66
N GLY A 236 -3.78 10.65 -16.36
CA GLY A 236 -4.66 11.20 -15.34
C GLY A 236 -4.66 12.72 -15.24
N VAL A 237 -3.55 13.38 -15.63
CA VAL A 237 -3.39 14.83 -15.62
C VAL A 237 -2.73 15.28 -16.91
N ALA A 238 -3.23 16.37 -17.51
CA ALA A 238 -2.59 17.03 -18.66
C ALA A 238 -2.81 18.54 -18.58
N SER A 239 -1.77 19.31 -18.91
CA SER A 239 -1.84 20.78 -18.96
C SER A 239 -0.87 21.34 -19.98
N GLY A 240 -1.10 22.59 -20.41
CA GLY A 240 -0.21 23.28 -21.34
C GLY A 240 -0.76 24.58 -21.88
N GLY A 241 0.13 25.38 -22.50
CA GLY A 241 -0.20 26.67 -23.07
C GLY A 241 -0.38 27.77 -22.01
N THR A 242 -0.47 29.01 -22.48
CA THR A 242 -0.55 30.21 -21.60
C THR A 242 -1.75 31.09 -21.93
N ARG A 243 -2.06 31.30 -23.22
CA ARG A 243 -3.15 32.16 -23.70
C ARG A 243 -3.74 31.63 -25.01
N PRO A 244 -5.04 31.80 -25.27
CA PRO A 244 -5.69 31.31 -26.48
C PRO A 244 -5.08 31.82 -27.81
N ASN A 245 -4.47 32.99 -27.80
CA ASN A 245 -3.87 33.59 -28.99
C ASN A 245 -2.36 33.34 -29.14
N VAL A 246 -1.83 32.38 -28.40
CA VAL A 246 -0.41 31.94 -28.47
C VAL A 246 -0.37 30.46 -28.80
N VAL A 247 0.41 30.05 -29.80
CA VAL A 247 0.72 28.64 -30.04
C VAL A 247 1.47 28.08 -28.83
N PRO A 248 0.97 27.03 -28.17
CA PRO A 248 1.58 26.53 -26.93
C PRO A 248 3.03 26.07 -27.11
N GLY A 249 3.95 26.65 -26.34
CA GLY A 249 5.36 26.28 -26.33
C GLY A 249 5.68 25.12 -25.38
N GLU A 250 4.83 24.88 -24.39
CA GLU A 250 5.04 23.83 -23.37
C GLU A 250 3.73 23.11 -23.06
N ALA A 251 3.83 21.81 -22.80
CA ALA A 251 2.75 20.97 -22.31
C ALA A 251 3.32 19.81 -21.50
N ILE A 252 2.54 19.28 -20.54
CA ILE A 252 2.93 18.21 -19.65
C ILE A 252 1.76 17.25 -19.40
N ALA A 253 2.03 15.97 -19.26
CA ALA A 253 1.07 14.98 -18.79
C ALA A 253 1.68 14.04 -17.74
N GLU A 254 0.83 13.61 -16.80
CA GLU A 254 1.16 12.57 -15.80
C GLU A 254 0.42 11.28 -16.14
N VAL A 255 1.20 10.18 -16.13
CA VAL A 255 0.76 8.86 -16.59
C VAL A 255 0.91 7.85 -15.47
N ASP A 256 -0.19 7.18 -15.10
CA ASP A 256 -0.22 5.98 -14.25
C ASP A 256 -0.17 4.74 -15.13
N LEU A 257 0.75 3.85 -14.85
CA LEU A 257 0.91 2.57 -15.50
C LEU A 257 0.66 1.45 -14.49
N ARG A 258 -0.23 0.49 -14.85
CA ARG A 258 -0.43 -0.75 -14.08
C ARG A 258 -0.18 -1.96 -14.98
N MET A 259 0.45 -3.01 -14.41
CA MET A 259 0.81 -4.22 -15.14
C MET A 259 0.75 -5.45 -14.24
N SER A 260 0.44 -6.61 -14.84
CA SER A 260 0.19 -7.85 -14.09
C SER A 260 1.41 -8.78 -13.97
N THR A 261 2.43 -8.63 -14.83
CA THR A 261 3.63 -9.49 -14.81
C THR A 261 4.92 -8.67 -14.90
N PRO A 262 6.05 -9.18 -14.37
CA PRO A 262 7.34 -8.50 -14.48
C PRO A 262 7.74 -8.20 -15.92
N GLU A 263 7.45 -9.12 -16.87
CA GLU A 263 7.80 -8.95 -18.30
C GLU A 263 7.02 -7.77 -18.89
N THR A 264 5.71 -7.66 -18.58
CA THR A 264 4.90 -6.52 -19.03
C THR A 264 5.32 -5.22 -18.38
N ALA A 265 5.86 -5.26 -17.15
CA ALA A 265 6.37 -4.09 -16.47
C ALA A 265 7.58 -3.48 -17.20
N GLU A 266 8.58 -4.29 -17.51
CA GLU A 266 9.78 -3.85 -18.24
C GLU A 266 9.46 -3.41 -19.67
N GLU A 267 8.62 -4.18 -20.38
CA GLU A 267 8.18 -3.83 -21.73
C GLU A 267 7.52 -2.46 -21.76
N MET A 268 6.55 -2.22 -20.86
CA MET A 268 5.77 -0.99 -20.87
C MET A 268 6.59 0.22 -20.38
N ALA A 269 7.43 0.05 -19.37
CA ALA A 269 8.33 1.11 -18.95
C ALA A 269 9.25 1.54 -20.09
N GLY A 270 9.80 0.56 -20.83
CA GLY A 270 10.62 0.83 -22.02
C GLY A 270 9.85 1.56 -23.13
N LYS A 271 8.61 1.20 -23.38
CA LYS A 271 7.74 1.88 -24.37
C LYS A 271 7.45 3.32 -23.99
N LEU A 272 7.12 3.58 -22.71
CA LEU A 272 6.85 4.93 -22.23
C LEU A 272 8.09 5.83 -22.31
N LEU A 273 9.23 5.34 -21.82
CA LEU A 273 10.51 6.07 -21.85
C LEU A 273 11.03 6.27 -23.28
N GLY A 274 10.65 5.41 -24.21
CA GLY A 274 11.04 5.45 -25.62
C GLY A 274 10.11 6.24 -26.54
N LEU A 275 9.10 6.97 -26.00
CA LEU A 275 8.21 7.79 -26.83
C LEU A 275 8.97 8.78 -27.70
N GLN A 276 8.55 8.90 -28.95
CA GLN A 276 9.14 9.81 -29.93
C GLN A 276 8.14 10.86 -30.38
N PRO A 277 8.57 12.09 -30.70
CA PRO A 277 7.68 13.12 -31.18
C PRO A 277 7.10 12.76 -32.57
N ILE A 278 5.82 13.05 -32.76
CA ILE A 278 5.08 12.90 -34.02
C ILE A 278 5.12 14.21 -34.80
N THR A 279 5.02 15.35 -34.09
CA THR A 279 5.07 16.68 -34.70
C THR A 279 6.52 17.07 -34.98
N PRO A 280 6.88 17.47 -36.23
CA PRO A 280 8.24 17.94 -36.53
C PRO A 280 8.65 19.14 -35.65
N ASP A 281 9.95 19.18 -35.31
CA ASP A 281 10.58 20.26 -34.53
C ASP A 281 9.98 20.47 -33.13
N VAL A 282 9.41 19.41 -32.54
CA VAL A 282 8.96 19.36 -31.15
C VAL A 282 9.84 18.38 -30.39
N ALA A 283 10.19 18.68 -29.15
CA ALA A 283 10.92 17.79 -28.28
C ALA A 283 10.00 17.16 -27.23
N ILE A 284 10.26 15.87 -26.94
CA ILE A 284 9.61 15.13 -25.85
C ILE A 284 10.70 14.64 -24.89
N VAL A 285 10.42 14.79 -23.60
CA VAL A 285 11.19 14.16 -22.54
C VAL A 285 10.22 13.38 -21.65
N VAL A 286 10.46 12.08 -21.53
CA VAL A 286 9.72 11.23 -20.60
C VAL A 286 10.60 10.90 -19.41
N THR A 287 10.11 11.21 -18.22
CA THR A 287 10.76 10.85 -16.94
C THR A 287 9.83 9.99 -16.12
N GLY A 288 10.37 9.22 -15.21
CA GLY A 288 9.59 8.35 -14.33
C GLY A 288 10.19 6.96 -14.25
N GLN A 289 9.54 6.11 -13.49
CA GLN A 289 10.00 4.76 -13.24
C GLN A 289 8.89 3.86 -12.73
N LEU A 290 9.15 2.56 -12.72
CA LEU A 290 8.36 1.60 -11.96
C LEU A 290 8.56 1.87 -10.47
N ASN A 291 7.47 1.88 -9.72
CA ASN A 291 7.51 2.00 -8.27
C ASN A 291 7.43 0.63 -7.61
N ARG A 292 6.37 -0.12 -7.93
CA ARG A 292 6.14 -1.47 -7.43
C ARG A 292 6.13 -2.46 -8.59
N TYR A 293 6.92 -3.52 -8.50
CA TYR A 293 6.82 -4.63 -9.44
C TYR A 293 5.59 -5.46 -9.16
N PRO A 294 4.93 -6.01 -10.19
CA PRO A 294 3.83 -6.94 -10.00
C PRO A 294 4.33 -8.26 -9.43
N TYR A 295 3.46 -8.97 -8.74
CA TYR A 295 3.70 -10.34 -8.38
C TYR A 295 2.46 -11.20 -8.60
N THR A 296 2.69 -12.45 -8.91
CA THR A 296 1.67 -13.47 -9.11
C THR A 296 1.83 -14.58 -8.08
N LYS A 297 0.76 -15.30 -7.82
CA LYS A 297 0.77 -16.42 -6.89
C LYS A 297 1.69 -17.54 -7.40
N ASN A 298 2.87 -17.64 -6.83
CA ASN A 298 3.84 -18.70 -7.07
C ASN A 298 3.68 -19.83 -6.03
N GLU A 299 4.46 -20.92 -6.17
CA GLU A 299 4.38 -22.06 -5.23
C GLU A 299 4.66 -21.69 -3.78
N ALA A 300 5.53 -20.73 -3.51
CA ALA A 300 5.87 -20.32 -2.15
C ALA A 300 4.72 -19.55 -1.50
N ILE A 301 4.10 -18.64 -2.25
CA ILE A 301 2.90 -17.90 -1.84
C ILE A 301 1.73 -18.87 -1.68
N GLU A 302 1.56 -19.82 -2.61
CA GLU A 302 0.51 -20.83 -2.51
C GLU A 302 0.66 -21.68 -1.24
N ARG A 303 1.86 -22.14 -0.90
CA ARG A 303 2.08 -22.89 0.35
C ARG A 303 1.74 -22.07 1.59
N LEU A 304 2.15 -20.81 1.64
CA LEU A 304 1.83 -19.89 2.74
C LEU A 304 0.32 -19.67 2.85
N TYR A 305 -0.34 -19.44 1.70
CA TYR A 305 -1.79 -19.29 1.64
C TYR A 305 -2.52 -20.56 2.12
N GLN A 306 -2.14 -21.75 1.65
CA GLN A 306 -2.78 -22.99 2.08
C GLN A 306 -2.59 -23.25 3.57
N HIS A 307 -1.44 -22.88 4.14
CA HIS A 307 -1.23 -22.92 5.58
C HIS A 307 -2.20 -22.00 6.32
N ALA A 308 -2.31 -20.73 5.88
CA ALA A 308 -3.25 -19.76 6.45
C ALA A 308 -4.70 -20.22 6.33
N LYS A 309 -5.09 -20.76 5.17
CA LYS A 309 -6.44 -21.29 4.89
C LYS A 309 -6.78 -22.47 5.80
N GLY A 310 -5.82 -23.36 6.04
CA GLY A 310 -5.99 -24.48 6.98
C GLY A 310 -6.28 -23.98 8.40
N LEU A 311 -5.47 -23.02 8.89
CA LEU A 311 -5.67 -22.41 10.21
C LEU A 311 -7.01 -21.67 10.32
N ALA A 312 -7.42 -20.97 9.27
CA ALA A 312 -8.70 -20.29 9.20
C ALA A 312 -9.88 -21.27 9.29
N ALA A 313 -9.80 -22.38 8.54
CA ALA A 313 -10.83 -23.41 8.57
C ALA A 313 -11.03 -24.03 9.97
N GLU A 314 -9.95 -24.21 10.75
CA GLU A 314 -10.03 -24.73 12.12
C GLU A 314 -10.82 -23.83 13.08
N ILE A 315 -10.93 -22.53 12.77
CA ILE A 315 -11.69 -21.55 13.55
C ILE A 315 -13.03 -21.17 12.90
N GLY A 316 -13.38 -21.84 11.80
CA GLY A 316 -14.63 -21.60 11.08
C GLY A 316 -14.61 -20.27 10.27
N LEU A 317 -13.43 -19.75 9.94
CA LEU A 317 -13.25 -18.59 9.06
C LEU A 317 -13.04 -19.09 7.62
N ASP A 318 -13.90 -18.65 6.71
CA ASP A 318 -13.63 -18.81 5.28
C ASP A 318 -12.57 -17.80 4.84
N LEU A 319 -11.51 -18.28 4.21
CA LEU A 319 -10.38 -17.47 3.79
C LEU A 319 -10.09 -17.66 2.30
N PRO A 320 -10.91 -17.07 1.42
CA PRO A 320 -10.61 -17.07 -0.01
C PRO A 320 -9.41 -16.18 -0.33
N ASP A 321 -8.80 -16.40 -1.49
CA ASP A 321 -7.76 -15.53 -2.01
C ASP A 321 -8.13 -14.90 -3.34
N MET A 322 -7.45 -13.81 -3.67
CA MET A 322 -7.69 -13.09 -4.92
C MET A 322 -6.45 -12.36 -5.44
N ALA A 323 -6.51 -12.00 -6.72
CA ALA A 323 -5.63 -11.00 -7.31
C ALA A 323 -6.29 -9.60 -7.28
N THR A 324 -5.49 -8.55 -7.13
CA THR A 324 -5.99 -7.16 -7.13
C THR A 324 -5.15 -6.22 -7.99
N GLY A 325 -5.80 -5.15 -8.48
CA GLY A 325 -5.15 -4.09 -9.27
C GLY A 325 -4.42 -3.04 -8.43
N GLY A 326 -4.68 -2.96 -7.12
CA GLY A 326 -3.98 -2.06 -6.19
C GLY A 326 -2.64 -2.63 -5.75
N GLY A 327 -1.64 -1.77 -5.56
CA GLY A 327 -0.36 -2.14 -4.97
C GLY A 327 -0.42 -2.14 -3.44
N SER A 328 0.61 -2.67 -2.80
CA SER A 328 0.94 -2.52 -1.38
C SER A 328 2.45 -2.70 -1.19
N ASP A 329 2.93 -2.57 0.02
CA ASP A 329 4.33 -2.85 0.33
C ASP A 329 4.71 -4.33 0.17
N GLY A 330 3.73 -5.22 0.16
CA GLY A 330 3.90 -6.62 -0.21
C GLY A 330 4.46 -6.83 -1.62
N ASN A 331 4.28 -5.88 -2.54
CA ASN A 331 4.89 -5.93 -3.86
C ASN A 331 6.41 -5.96 -3.80
N PHE A 332 7.04 -5.20 -2.89
CA PHE A 332 8.51 -5.17 -2.78
C PHE A 332 9.06 -6.53 -2.36
N THR A 333 8.45 -7.13 -1.35
CA THR A 333 8.92 -8.40 -0.79
C THR A 333 8.62 -9.60 -1.70
N ALA A 334 7.45 -9.62 -2.31
CA ALA A 334 7.08 -10.65 -3.28
C ALA A 334 7.96 -10.59 -4.55
N ALA A 335 8.32 -9.38 -5.02
CA ALA A 335 9.27 -9.20 -6.13
C ALA A 335 10.69 -9.70 -5.81
N MET A 336 11.08 -9.76 -4.52
CA MET A 336 12.32 -10.38 -4.06
C MET A 336 12.23 -11.92 -4.00
N GLY A 337 11.08 -12.51 -4.33
CA GLY A 337 10.84 -13.95 -4.30
C GLY A 337 10.41 -14.50 -2.94
N LEU A 338 10.12 -13.64 -1.96
CA LEU A 338 9.71 -14.07 -0.63
C LEU A 338 8.23 -14.50 -0.61
N PRO A 339 7.89 -15.57 0.16
CA PRO A 339 6.51 -15.94 0.42
C PRO A 339 5.80 -14.77 1.12
N THR A 340 4.95 -14.05 0.41
CA THR A 340 4.23 -12.87 0.89
C THR A 340 2.73 -13.15 0.85
N LEU A 341 2.06 -13.06 2.01
CA LEU A 341 0.60 -13.14 2.11
C LEU A 341 0.06 -11.79 2.57
N ASP A 342 -0.82 -11.22 1.78
CA ASP A 342 -1.29 -9.86 1.95
C ASP A 342 -2.79 -9.81 2.28
N ALA A 343 -3.30 -8.66 2.72
CA ALA A 343 -4.67 -8.45 3.18
C ALA A 343 -5.06 -9.32 4.40
N LEU A 344 -4.11 -9.48 5.33
CA LEU A 344 -4.32 -10.20 6.58
C LEU A 344 -4.94 -9.35 7.69
N GLY A 345 -5.06 -8.05 7.47
CA GLY A 345 -5.59 -7.11 8.45
C GLY A 345 -7.10 -7.20 8.67
N ALA A 346 -7.69 -6.14 9.17
CA ALA A 346 -9.12 -6.09 9.47
C ALA A 346 -9.96 -6.24 8.18
N ASP A 347 -11.03 -7.02 8.25
CA ASP A 347 -11.99 -7.08 7.15
C ASP A 347 -12.86 -5.82 7.17
N GLY A 348 -12.94 -5.16 6.04
CA GLY A 348 -13.61 -3.88 5.92
C GLY A 348 -13.93 -3.50 4.48
N ALA A 349 -14.40 -2.29 4.30
CA ALA A 349 -14.77 -1.80 2.99
C ALA A 349 -14.62 -0.28 2.89
N TYR A 350 -14.65 0.20 1.63
CA TYR A 350 -14.67 1.62 1.28
C TYR A 350 -13.45 2.42 1.76
N ALA A 351 -12.27 1.79 1.88
CA ALA A 351 -11.00 2.50 2.04
C ALA A 351 -10.92 3.71 1.09
N HIS A 352 -10.24 4.78 1.53
CA HIS A 352 -10.11 6.05 0.78
C HIS A 352 -11.43 6.81 0.56
N THR A 353 -12.49 6.48 1.28
CA THR A 353 -13.77 7.21 1.22
C THR A 353 -14.30 7.56 2.61
N TYR A 354 -15.24 8.49 2.70
CA TYR A 354 -15.93 8.82 3.96
C TYR A 354 -16.94 7.76 4.43
N ARG A 355 -16.91 6.57 3.81
CA ARG A 355 -17.68 5.39 4.23
C ARG A 355 -16.79 4.25 4.72
N GLU A 356 -15.50 4.53 4.88
CA GLU A 356 -14.51 3.56 5.35
C GLU A 356 -14.93 2.97 6.68
N HIS A 357 -14.94 1.64 6.77
CA HIS A 357 -15.30 0.91 7.97
C HIS A 357 -14.72 -0.50 7.99
N ILE A 358 -14.65 -1.08 9.17
CA ILE A 358 -14.37 -2.50 9.42
C ILE A 358 -15.60 -3.20 9.97
N PHE A 359 -15.60 -4.54 9.94
CA PHE A 359 -16.65 -5.37 10.51
C PHE A 359 -16.25 -5.86 11.90
N LEU A 360 -17.08 -5.52 12.91
CA LEU A 360 -16.81 -5.81 14.32
C LEU A 360 -16.71 -7.32 14.59
N ASP A 361 -17.59 -8.13 13.99
CA ASP A 361 -17.61 -9.59 14.13
C ASP A 361 -16.42 -10.30 13.47
N GLN A 362 -15.66 -9.59 12.61
CA GLN A 362 -14.46 -10.12 11.96
C GLN A 362 -13.18 -9.86 12.76
N LEU A 363 -13.21 -9.01 13.80
CA LEU A 363 -12.02 -8.69 14.58
C LEU A 363 -11.43 -9.93 15.30
N VAL A 364 -12.27 -10.69 16.00
CA VAL A 364 -11.84 -11.89 16.72
C VAL A 364 -11.30 -12.97 15.76
N PRO A 365 -11.98 -13.34 14.67
CA PRO A 365 -11.43 -14.30 13.71
C PRO A 365 -10.11 -13.87 13.10
N ARG A 366 -9.98 -12.61 12.70
CA ARG A 366 -8.74 -12.07 12.12
C ARG A 366 -7.59 -12.03 13.13
N GLN A 367 -7.86 -11.59 14.34
CA GLN A 367 -6.91 -11.61 15.45
C GLN A 367 -6.44 -13.04 15.74
N THR A 368 -7.37 -13.99 15.78
CA THR A 368 -7.08 -15.42 16.00
C THR A 368 -6.21 -15.99 14.91
N LEU A 369 -6.51 -15.68 13.64
CA LEU A 369 -5.70 -16.14 12.50
C LEU A 369 -4.27 -15.59 12.57
N LEU A 370 -4.08 -14.32 12.89
CA LEU A 370 -2.74 -13.73 13.03
C LEU A 370 -1.95 -14.40 14.17
N ILE A 371 -2.54 -14.60 15.34
CA ILE A 371 -1.90 -15.31 16.46
C ILE A 371 -1.44 -16.70 16.00
N ARG A 372 -2.30 -17.47 15.32
CA ARG A 372 -2.00 -18.81 14.86
C ARG A 372 -0.91 -18.85 13.79
N LEU A 373 -0.93 -17.92 12.84
CA LEU A 373 0.13 -17.80 11.85
C LEU A 373 1.49 -17.58 12.52
N LEU A 374 1.57 -16.62 13.47
CA LEU A 374 2.80 -16.35 14.19
C LEU A 374 3.29 -17.56 15.01
N GLN A 375 2.39 -18.37 15.57
CA GLN A 375 2.74 -19.55 16.36
C GLN A 375 3.20 -20.75 15.52
N THR A 376 2.80 -20.84 14.24
CA THR A 376 2.95 -22.09 13.47
C THR A 376 3.88 -21.95 12.26
N LEU A 377 4.22 -20.73 11.84
CA LEU A 377 5.21 -20.53 10.78
C LEU A 377 6.62 -20.89 11.28
N VAL A 378 7.34 -21.72 10.48
CA VAL A 378 8.66 -22.29 10.78
C VAL A 378 9.66 -22.07 9.65
#